data_bb5e0be9f98c7e53c6b8c930c0757708
#
_entry.id   bb5e0be9f98c7e53c6b8c930c0757708
#
_cell.length_a   1.000
_cell.length_b   1.000
_cell.length_c   1.000
_cell.angle_alpha   90.00
_cell.angle_beta   90.00
_cell.angle_gamma   90.00
#
_symmetry.space_group_name_H-M   'P 1'
#
loop_
_entity.id
_entity.type
_entity.pdbx_description
1 polymer ?
#
loop_
_entity_poly.entity_id
_entity_poly.type
_entity_poly.pdbx_seq_one_letter_code
_entity_poly.pdbx_strand_id
1 'polypeptide(L)'
;MNLLVITTDTWISVGIVAGIFTGAALLIGALILIVGKVFKVNVDEKITKILDNLAGANCGGCGCSGCGGFASKLADGSGNLSDCHVTSPEKKAEIAKLLGIELTDEEPTVAVVKCHGGVENCADKFEYKGNPTCASCNSLLGGNKACAYACLGCGDCKAVCPENAIEVTGRLAQVDPDRCISCGSCINTCPKGIIERIPA
;
A
#
# COMPACT_ATOMS: atom_id res chain seq x y z
N MET A 1 31.71 -7.40 -50.50
CA MET A 1 32.20 -7.52 -49.12
C MET A 1 33.11 -6.32 -48.86
N ASN A 2 32.50 -5.18 -48.45
CA ASN A 2 33.25 -3.95 -48.17
C ASN A 2 33.85 -4.06 -46.79
N LEU A 3 35.16 -4.29 -46.73
CA LEU A 3 35.93 -4.15 -45.51
C LEU A 3 35.89 -2.67 -45.13
N LEU A 4 35.25 -2.35 -44.00
CA LEU A 4 35.26 -1.02 -43.40
C LEU A 4 36.70 -0.58 -43.18
N VAL A 5 37.18 0.30 -44.04
CA VAL A 5 38.44 1.05 -43.80
C VAL A 5 38.14 2.02 -42.69
N ILE A 6 38.47 1.62 -41.44
CA ILE A 6 38.42 2.49 -40.28
C ILE A 6 39.53 3.52 -40.45
N THR A 7 39.17 4.72 -40.92
CA THR A 7 40.11 5.82 -41.09
C THR A 7 40.47 6.42 -39.72
N THR A 8 41.65 7.07 -39.65
CA THR A 8 42.14 7.75 -38.42
C THR A 8 41.11 8.71 -37.87
N ASP A 9 40.29 9.32 -38.72
CA ASP A 9 39.21 10.27 -38.32
C ASP A 9 38.08 9.58 -37.51
N THR A 10 37.78 8.29 -37.81
CA THR A 10 36.81 7.53 -37.02
C THR A 10 37.30 7.23 -35.61
N TRP A 11 38.57 6.92 -35.42
CA TRP A 11 39.18 6.70 -34.11
C TRP A 11 39.20 7.97 -33.25
N ILE A 12 39.46 9.13 -33.86
CA ILE A 12 39.42 10.44 -33.19
C ILE A 12 37.98 10.76 -32.76
N SER A 13 37.00 10.53 -33.64
CA SER A 13 35.58 10.77 -33.31
C SER A 13 35.10 9.86 -32.18
N VAL A 14 35.45 8.59 -32.20
CA VAL A 14 35.10 7.63 -31.13
C VAL A 14 35.76 8.06 -29.80
N GLY A 15 37.03 8.49 -29.83
CA GLY A 15 37.74 8.98 -28.65
C GLY A 15 37.08 10.22 -28.04
N ILE A 16 36.64 11.18 -28.87
CA ILE A 16 35.96 12.39 -28.42
C ILE A 16 34.62 12.02 -27.77
N VAL A 17 33.82 11.19 -28.42
CA VAL A 17 32.52 10.74 -27.91
C VAL A 17 32.68 9.98 -26.59
N ALA A 18 33.62 9.05 -26.52
CA ALA A 18 33.92 8.33 -25.28
C ALA A 18 34.38 9.25 -24.16
N GLY A 19 35.21 10.25 -24.48
CA GLY A 19 35.66 11.27 -23.51
C GLY A 19 34.49 12.11 -22.93
N ILE A 20 33.57 12.53 -23.81
CA ILE A 20 32.37 13.30 -23.38
C ILE A 20 31.49 12.46 -22.45
N PHE A 21 31.20 11.20 -22.82
CA PHE A 21 30.37 10.32 -21.98
C PHE A 21 31.04 9.99 -20.64
N THR A 22 32.33 9.75 -20.64
CA THR A 22 33.08 9.49 -19.40
C THR A 22 33.11 10.73 -18.51
N GLY A 23 33.35 11.90 -19.09
CA GLY A 23 33.30 13.17 -18.35
C GLY A 23 31.90 13.45 -17.74
N ALA A 24 30.85 13.27 -18.52
CA ALA A 24 29.48 13.42 -18.03
C ALA A 24 29.15 12.42 -16.90
N ALA A 25 29.56 11.17 -17.03
CA ALA A 25 29.34 10.14 -16.00
C ALA A 25 30.06 10.49 -14.68
N LEU A 26 31.29 10.97 -14.76
CA LEU A 26 32.05 11.41 -13.58
C LEU A 26 31.41 12.62 -12.91
N LEU A 27 30.91 13.60 -13.68
CA LEU A 27 30.21 14.78 -13.14
C LEU A 27 28.92 14.38 -12.44
N ILE A 28 28.09 13.51 -13.07
CA ILE A 28 26.86 13.02 -12.47
C ILE A 28 27.16 12.21 -11.21
N GLY A 29 28.16 11.32 -11.24
CA GLY A 29 28.58 10.54 -10.09
C GLY A 29 29.03 11.43 -8.92
N ALA A 30 29.85 12.44 -9.18
CA ALA A 30 30.29 13.41 -8.18
C ALA A 30 29.09 14.19 -7.60
N LEU A 31 28.15 14.62 -8.45
CA LEU A 31 26.94 15.32 -8.02
C LEU A 31 26.10 14.45 -7.08
N ILE A 32 25.89 13.19 -7.43
CA ILE A 32 25.13 12.24 -6.61
C ILE A 32 25.81 12.05 -5.24
N LEU A 33 27.12 11.90 -5.20
CA LEU A 33 27.87 11.78 -3.94
C LEU A 33 27.76 13.05 -3.08
N ILE A 34 27.84 14.23 -3.67
CA ILE A 34 27.70 15.51 -2.96
C ILE A 34 26.29 15.62 -2.41
N VAL A 35 25.25 15.40 -3.22
CA VAL A 35 23.85 15.46 -2.81
C VAL A 35 23.58 14.45 -1.70
N GLY A 36 24.03 13.19 -1.85
CA GLY A 36 23.86 12.16 -0.81
C GLY A 36 24.57 12.50 0.52
N LYS A 37 25.67 13.25 0.46
CA LYS A 37 26.38 13.68 1.67
C LYS A 37 25.74 14.91 2.33
N VAL A 38 25.23 15.85 1.53
CA VAL A 38 24.57 17.07 2.01
C VAL A 38 23.16 16.78 2.54
N PHE A 39 22.41 15.91 1.83
CA PHE A 39 21.06 15.50 2.21
C PHE A 39 21.03 14.18 3.00
N LYS A 40 22.07 13.91 3.79
CA LYS A 40 22.07 12.76 4.67
C LYS A 40 20.92 12.87 5.67
N VAL A 41 19.84 12.12 5.46
CA VAL A 41 18.74 11.99 6.42
C VAL A 41 19.28 11.24 7.63
N ASN A 42 19.45 11.92 8.75
CA ASN A 42 19.69 11.27 10.02
C ASN A 42 18.39 10.57 10.43
N VAL A 43 18.29 9.30 10.13
CA VAL A 43 17.18 8.48 10.65
C VAL A 43 17.43 8.35 12.16
N ASP A 44 16.49 8.83 12.95
CA ASP A 44 16.54 8.72 14.40
C ASP A 44 16.60 7.23 14.77
N GLU A 45 17.56 6.87 15.62
CA GLU A 45 17.74 5.47 16.09
C GLU A 45 16.44 4.94 16.73
N LYS A 46 15.66 5.82 17.33
CA LYS A 46 14.35 5.52 17.88
C LYS A 46 13.36 5.07 16.80
N ILE A 47 13.32 5.76 15.66
CA ILE A 47 12.46 5.42 14.53
C ILE A 47 12.83 4.05 13.95
N THR A 48 14.14 3.78 13.84
CA THR A 48 14.63 2.49 13.32
C THR A 48 14.21 1.35 14.26
N LYS A 49 14.37 1.49 15.57
CA LYS A 49 13.96 0.48 16.55
C LYS A 49 12.44 0.22 16.54
N ILE A 50 11.64 1.27 16.37
CA ILE A 50 10.18 1.14 16.22
C ILE A 50 9.85 0.39 14.91
N LEU A 51 10.52 0.73 13.81
CA LEU A 51 10.28 0.13 12.50
C LEU A 51 10.62 -1.38 12.49
N ASP A 52 11.69 -1.78 13.15
CA ASP A 52 12.11 -3.20 13.26
C ASP A 52 11.09 -4.04 14.04
N ASN A 53 10.36 -3.41 14.97
CA ASN A 53 9.31 -4.05 15.76
C ASN A 53 7.91 -3.96 15.11
N LEU A 54 7.73 -3.19 14.05
CA LEU A 54 6.48 -3.18 13.29
C LEU A 54 6.37 -4.42 12.39
N ALA A 55 5.15 -4.76 11.97
CA ALA A 55 4.86 -5.93 11.14
C ALA A 55 5.55 -5.92 9.76
N GLY A 56 5.97 -4.77 9.26
CA GLY A 56 6.64 -4.63 7.95
C GLY A 56 5.72 -4.81 6.74
N ALA A 57 4.43 -5.03 6.94
CA ALA A 57 3.46 -5.31 5.86
C ALA A 57 3.22 -4.12 4.93
N ASN A 58 3.58 -2.90 5.33
CA ASN A 58 3.37 -1.65 4.58
C ASN A 58 1.95 -1.47 4.00
N CYS A 59 0.94 -2.04 4.67
CA CYS A 59 -0.44 -2.13 4.19
C CYS A 59 -1.18 -0.80 4.14
N GLY A 60 -0.67 0.25 4.82
CA GLY A 60 -1.32 1.57 4.88
C GLY A 60 -2.60 1.63 5.71
N GLY A 61 -3.01 0.54 6.37
CA GLY A 61 -4.27 0.45 7.14
C GLY A 61 -4.35 1.43 8.32
N CYS A 62 -3.21 1.86 8.86
CA CYS A 62 -3.09 2.92 9.87
C CYS A 62 -3.21 4.35 9.29
N GLY A 63 -3.51 4.52 8.01
CA GLY A 63 -3.58 5.82 7.33
C GLY A 63 -2.23 6.48 7.05
N CYS A 64 -1.13 5.72 7.18
CA CYS A 64 0.22 6.19 6.86
C CYS A 64 0.71 5.60 5.53
N SER A 65 1.74 6.22 4.94
CA SER A 65 2.36 5.77 3.68
C SER A 65 3.19 4.48 3.81
N GLY A 66 2.95 3.68 4.84
CA GLY A 66 3.65 2.45 5.18
C GLY A 66 4.20 2.46 6.60
N CYS A 67 4.87 1.37 6.99
CA CYS A 67 5.39 1.21 8.35
C CYS A 67 6.42 2.28 8.73
N GLY A 68 7.23 2.76 7.77
CA GLY A 68 8.19 3.85 8.00
C GLY A 68 7.53 5.17 8.39
N GLY A 69 6.45 5.56 7.67
CA GLY A 69 5.67 6.75 8.01
C GLY A 69 4.96 6.63 9.35
N PHE A 70 4.49 5.43 9.68
CA PHE A 70 3.88 5.16 10.98
C PHE A 70 4.89 5.21 12.11
N ALA A 71 6.10 4.62 11.93
CA ALA A 71 7.19 4.67 12.91
C ALA A 71 7.59 6.12 13.24
N SER A 72 7.65 6.99 12.22
CA SER A 72 7.92 8.42 12.42
C SER A 72 6.84 9.09 13.26
N LYS A 73 5.56 8.86 12.96
CA LYS A 73 4.43 9.40 13.74
C LYS A 73 4.44 8.92 15.20
N LEU A 74 4.78 7.65 15.43
CA LEU A 74 4.91 7.12 16.77
C LEU A 74 6.07 7.76 17.55
N ALA A 75 7.20 7.98 16.88
CA ALA A 75 8.37 8.62 17.47
C ALA A 75 8.09 10.08 17.87
N ASP A 76 7.32 10.79 17.06
CA ASP A 76 6.89 12.18 17.28
C ASP A 76 5.73 12.30 18.28
N GLY A 77 5.15 11.17 18.74
CA GLY A 77 4.00 11.14 19.64
C GLY A 77 2.65 11.55 19.01
N SER A 78 2.59 11.68 17.68
CA SER A 78 1.38 12.04 16.94
C SER A 78 0.56 10.84 16.48
N GLY A 79 1.10 9.61 16.61
CA GLY A 79 0.46 8.36 16.25
C GLY A 79 0.00 7.57 17.47
N ASN A 80 -1.06 6.75 17.30
CA ASN A 80 -1.50 5.80 18.31
C ASN A 80 -1.08 4.39 17.87
N LEU A 81 -0.42 3.64 18.76
CA LEU A 81 0.03 2.26 18.48
C LEU A 81 -1.14 1.31 18.17
N SER A 82 -2.33 1.59 18.71
CA SER A 82 -3.56 0.88 18.42
C SER A 82 -4.02 0.96 16.95
N ASP A 83 -3.59 1.98 16.21
CA ASP A 83 -3.95 2.11 14.79
C ASP A 83 -3.33 1.00 13.91
N CYS A 84 -2.28 0.33 14.40
CA CYS A 84 -1.67 -0.81 13.73
C CYS A 84 -2.24 -2.13 14.22
N HIS A 85 -3.17 -2.72 13.47
CA HIS A 85 -3.79 -4.02 13.81
C HIS A 85 -2.98 -5.24 13.35
N VAL A 86 -1.96 -5.04 12.52
CA VAL A 86 -1.15 -6.13 11.92
C VAL A 86 0.02 -6.54 12.80
N THR A 87 0.53 -5.62 13.63
CA THR A 87 1.66 -5.90 14.55
C THR A 87 1.18 -6.78 15.69
N SER A 88 1.93 -7.87 15.97
CA SER A 88 1.60 -8.79 17.05
C SER A 88 1.60 -8.10 18.42
N PRO A 89 0.82 -8.59 19.39
CA PRO A 89 0.74 -7.98 20.74
C PRO A 89 2.10 -7.90 21.44
N GLU A 90 2.95 -8.91 21.24
CA GLU A 90 4.31 -8.97 21.82
C GLU A 90 5.18 -7.82 21.31
N LYS A 91 5.19 -7.60 19.98
CA LYS A 91 5.93 -6.50 19.35
C LYS A 91 5.35 -5.13 19.70
N LYS A 92 4.02 -5.02 19.81
CA LYS A 92 3.39 -3.82 20.36
C LYS A 92 3.86 -3.50 21.76
N ALA A 93 4.01 -4.52 22.62
CA ALA A 93 4.52 -4.35 23.98
C ALA A 93 5.97 -3.84 24.02
N GLU A 94 6.83 -4.30 23.10
CA GLU A 94 8.19 -3.78 22.97
C GLU A 94 8.21 -2.31 22.50
N ILE A 95 7.40 -1.97 21.49
CA ILE A 95 7.27 -0.58 21.04
C ILE A 95 6.73 0.31 22.16
N ALA A 96 5.73 -0.15 22.92
CA ALA A 96 5.17 0.59 24.04
C ALA A 96 6.21 0.87 25.13
N LYS A 97 7.07 -0.11 25.45
CA LYS A 97 8.20 0.08 26.38
C LYS A 97 9.20 1.12 25.85
N LEU A 98 9.51 1.11 24.56
CA LEU A 98 10.39 2.10 23.93
C LEU A 98 9.81 3.52 23.95
N LEU A 99 8.48 3.63 23.88
CA LEU A 99 7.76 4.90 23.87
C LEU A 99 7.33 5.37 25.26
N GLY A 100 7.30 4.47 26.25
CA GLY A 100 6.81 4.75 27.60
C GLY A 100 5.28 4.91 27.68
N ILE A 101 4.54 4.22 26.82
CA ILE A 101 3.07 4.25 26.76
C ILE A 101 2.48 2.95 27.31
N GLU A 102 1.28 3.03 27.90
CA GLU A 102 0.53 1.84 28.30
C GLU A 102 -0.27 1.29 27.12
N LEU A 103 -0.28 -0.03 26.96
CA LEU A 103 -1.09 -0.73 25.94
C LEU A 103 -2.48 -1.00 26.49
N THR A 104 -3.49 -0.73 25.70
CA THR A 104 -4.83 -1.31 25.89
C THR A 104 -4.87 -2.67 25.18
N ASP A 105 -5.33 -3.70 25.89
CA ASP A 105 -5.57 -5.02 25.30
C ASP A 105 -6.65 -4.89 24.22
N GLU A 106 -6.28 -5.17 22.97
CA GLU A 106 -7.21 -5.19 21.84
C GLU A 106 -7.56 -6.64 21.50
N GLU A 107 -8.85 -6.92 21.42
CA GLU A 107 -9.32 -8.23 20.93
C GLU A 107 -8.97 -8.41 19.45
N PRO A 108 -8.60 -9.63 19.03
CA PRO A 108 -8.37 -9.91 17.61
C PRO A 108 -9.65 -9.62 16.80
N THR A 109 -9.48 -8.98 15.67
CA THR A 109 -10.61 -8.60 14.80
C THR A 109 -10.44 -9.11 13.39
N VAL A 110 -11.54 -9.24 12.66
CA VAL A 110 -11.58 -9.65 11.27
C VAL A 110 -12.49 -8.73 10.47
N ALA A 111 -12.16 -8.50 9.20
CA ALA A 111 -13.02 -7.74 8.30
C ALA A 111 -14.19 -8.61 7.81
N VAL A 112 -15.39 -8.06 7.81
CA VAL A 112 -16.60 -8.74 7.30
C VAL A 112 -17.34 -7.83 6.34
N VAL A 113 -17.85 -8.43 5.26
CA VAL A 113 -18.71 -7.74 4.28
C VAL A 113 -20.17 -7.89 4.70
N LYS A 114 -20.80 -6.81 5.10
CA LYS A 114 -22.22 -6.77 5.54
C LYS A 114 -23.18 -6.73 4.35
N CYS A 115 -22.99 -7.59 3.38
CA CYS A 115 -23.84 -7.70 2.21
C CYS A 115 -23.98 -9.18 1.80
N HIS A 116 -25.20 -9.60 1.51
CA HIS A 116 -25.53 -10.93 0.99
C HIS A 116 -26.20 -10.86 -0.40
N GLY A 117 -26.12 -9.68 -1.05
CA GLY A 117 -26.82 -9.36 -2.29
C GLY A 117 -25.99 -9.58 -3.56
N GLY A 118 -25.47 -10.79 -3.79
CA GLY A 118 -24.84 -11.16 -5.06
C GLY A 118 -25.78 -11.04 -6.26
N VAL A 119 -25.42 -11.64 -7.40
CA VAL A 119 -26.24 -11.59 -8.63
C VAL A 119 -27.61 -12.22 -8.48
N GLU A 120 -27.75 -13.17 -7.56
CA GLU A 120 -29.01 -13.88 -7.30
C GLU A 120 -30.00 -13.09 -6.43
N ASN A 121 -29.47 -12.27 -5.51
CA ASN A 121 -30.29 -11.62 -4.47
C ASN A 121 -30.46 -10.10 -4.69
N CYS A 122 -29.77 -9.51 -5.66
CA CYS A 122 -29.84 -8.08 -5.94
C CYS A 122 -29.80 -7.78 -7.45
N ALA A 123 -30.92 -7.36 -8.02
CA ALA A 123 -31.03 -6.99 -9.43
C ALA A 123 -30.20 -5.73 -9.74
N ASP A 124 -29.82 -5.60 -10.99
CA ASP A 124 -29.18 -4.40 -11.51
C ASP A 124 -30.25 -3.38 -11.99
N LYS A 125 -30.04 -2.09 -11.70
CA LYS A 125 -30.86 -0.99 -12.24
C LYS A 125 -30.56 -0.71 -13.72
N PHE A 126 -29.28 -0.87 -14.08
CA PHE A 126 -28.75 -0.64 -15.43
C PHE A 126 -27.47 -1.45 -15.66
N GLU A 127 -27.15 -1.68 -16.91
CA GLU A 127 -25.88 -2.30 -17.29
C GLU A 127 -24.75 -1.26 -17.22
N TYR A 128 -23.74 -1.49 -16.37
CA TYR A 128 -22.57 -0.62 -16.27
C TYR A 128 -21.48 -1.06 -17.26
N LYS A 129 -21.11 -0.14 -18.18
CA LYS A 129 -20.08 -0.35 -19.21
C LYS A 129 -18.86 0.57 -19.03
N GLY A 130 -18.64 1.11 -17.85
CA GLY A 130 -17.50 1.98 -17.53
C GLY A 130 -16.26 1.21 -17.04
N ASN A 131 -15.32 1.96 -16.44
CA ASN A 131 -14.14 1.38 -15.82
C ASN A 131 -14.56 0.38 -14.71
N PRO A 132 -14.05 -0.87 -14.71
CA PRO A 132 -14.49 -1.94 -13.80
C PRO A 132 -13.93 -1.77 -12.39
N THR A 133 -14.12 -0.61 -11.76
CA THR A 133 -13.79 -0.34 -10.36
C THR A 133 -15.05 0.02 -9.57
N CYS A 134 -15.06 -0.33 -8.28
CA CYS A 134 -16.17 0.02 -7.39
C CYS A 134 -16.31 1.55 -7.27
N ALA A 135 -15.20 2.28 -7.21
CA ALA A 135 -15.20 3.73 -7.14
C ALA A 135 -15.88 4.35 -8.37
N SER A 136 -15.49 3.94 -9.58
CA SER A 136 -16.08 4.44 -10.82
C SER A 136 -17.54 4.04 -10.99
N CYS A 137 -17.90 2.81 -10.63
CA CYS A 137 -19.27 2.35 -10.67
C CYS A 137 -20.16 3.12 -9.66
N ASN A 138 -19.65 3.39 -8.46
CA ASN A 138 -20.37 4.11 -7.42
C ASN A 138 -20.60 5.58 -7.77
N SER A 139 -19.73 6.23 -8.54
CA SER A 139 -19.90 7.62 -8.97
C SER A 139 -21.10 7.83 -9.89
N LEU A 140 -21.54 6.77 -10.57
CA LEU A 140 -22.74 6.81 -11.42
C LEU A 140 -23.97 6.38 -10.60
N LEU A 141 -24.79 7.32 -10.18
CA LEU A 141 -26.05 7.11 -9.43
C LEU A 141 -25.93 6.17 -8.21
N GLY A 142 -24.77 6.16 -7.56
CA GLY A 142 -24.51 5.29 -6.41
C GLY A 142 -24.33 3.81 -6.79
N GLY A 143 -24.00 3.51 -8.05
CA GLY A 143 -23.78 2.15 -8.54
C GLY A 143 -25.00 1.54 -9.23
N ASN A 144 -24.75 0.48 -9.94
CA ASN A 144 -25.72 -0.18 -10.82
C ASN A 144 -26.65 -1.19 -10.11
N LYS A 145 -26.48 -1.42 -8.82
CA LYS A 145 -27.34 -2.33 -8.04
C LYS A 145 -28.62 -1.65 -7.56
N ALA A 146 -29.74 -2.40 -7.51
CA ALA A 146 -31.02 -1.90 -7.03
C ALA A 146 -30.97 -1.48 -5.56
N CYS A 147 -30.25 -2.22 -4.74
CA CYS A 147 -30.01 -1.86 -3.34
C CYS A 147 -28.87 -0.81 -3.24
N ALA A 148 -29.14 0.30 -2.55
CA ALA A 148 -28.17 1.37 -2.34
C ALA A 148 -26.91 0.92 -1.57
N TYR A 149 -27.04 -0.09 -0.73
CA TYR A 149 -25.98 -0.63 0.12
C TYR A 149 -25.37 -1.94 -0.43
N ALA A 150 -25.73 -2.34 -1.66
CA ALA A 150 -25.20 -3.58 -2.22
C ALA A 150 -23.74 -3.49 -2.59
N CYS A 151 -23.04 -4.61 -2.44
CA CYS A 151 -21.71 -4.80 -3.00
C CYS A 151 -21.75 -4.66 -4.53
N LEU A 152 -20.89 -3.83 -5.11
CA LEU A 152 -20.81 -3.61 -6.56
C LEU A 152 -20.07 -4.75 -7.27
N GLY A 153 -19.22 -5.49 -6.53
CA GLY A 153 -18.56 -6.69 -7.01
C GLY A 153 -17.45 -6.45 -8.05
N CYS A 154 -16.89 -5.22 -8.13
CA CYS A 154 -15.79 -4.94 -9.05
C CYS A 154 -14.41 -5.38 -8.51
N GLY A 155 -14.27 -5.60 -7.19
CA GLY A 155 -13.06 -6.19 -6.62
C GLY A 155 -12.00 -5.21 -6.15
N ASP A 156 -12.29 -3.91 -5.99
CA ASP A 156 -11.31 -2.94 -5.46
C ASP A 156 -10.77 -3.38 -4.09
N CYS A 157 -11.62 -3.92 -3.21
CA CYS A 157 -11.22 -4.46 -1.91
C CYS A 157 -10.27 -5.67 -2.04
N LYS A 158 -10.47 -6.53 -3.05
CA LYS A 158 -9.57 -7.66 -3.35
C LYS A 158 -8.20 -7.15 -3.81
N ALA A 159 -8.18 -6.14 -4.68
CA ALA A 159 -6.94 -5.59 -5.24
C ALA A 159 -6.02 -4.95 -4.19
N VAL A 160 -6.58 -4.41 -3.10
CA VAL A 160 -5.80 -3.77 -2.02
C VAL A 160 -5.49 -4.72 -0.86
N CYS A 161 -5.93 -5.97 -0.90
CA CYS A 161 -5.71 -6.92 0.17
C CYS A 161 -4.29 -7.53 0.07
N PRO A 162 -3.38 -7.26 1.03
CA PRO A 162 -2.01 -7.74 0.96
C PRO A 162 -1.92 -9.27 1.12
N GLU A 163 -2.86 -9.87 1.87
CA GLU A 163 -2.89 -11.32 2.14
C GLU A 163 -3.77 -12.10 1.15
N ASN A 164 -4.34 -11.42 0.15
CA ASN A 164 -5.30 -12.03 -0.78
C ASN A 164 -6.44 -12.77 -0.07
N ALA A 165 -6.87 -12.25 1.10
CA ALA A 165 -7.93 -12.83 1.92
C ALA A 165 -9.35 -12.52 1.39
N ILE A 166 -9.48 -11.87 0.23
CA ILE A 166 -10.78 -11.47 -0.32
C ILE A 166 -11.00 -12.11 -1.68
N GLU A 167 -12.11 -12.81 -1.82
CA GLU A 167 -12.59 -13.31 -3.08
C GLU A 167 -13.87 -12.59 -3.52
N VAL A 168 -14.08 -12.51 -4.84
CA VAL A 168 -15.30 -11.93 -5.40
C VAL A 168 -15.97 -12.97 -6.26
N THR A 169 -17.08 -13.50 -5.76
CA THR A 169 -17.87 -14.53 -6.43
C THR A 169 -19.30 -14.06 -6.59
N GLY A 170 -19.90 -14.23 -7.76
CA GLY A 170 -21.27 -13.78 -8.01
C GLY A 170 -21.46 -12.27 -7.78
N ARG A 171 -20.44 -11.44 -8.04
CA ARG A 171 -20.41 -9.98 -7.77
C ARG A 171 -20.62 -9.62 -6.29
N LEU A 172 -20.15 -10.47 -5.41
CA LEU A 172 -20.13 -10.27 -3.97
C LEU A 172 -18.73 -10.57 -3.44
N ALA A 173 -18.18 -9.64 -2.69
CA ALA A 173 -16.91 -9.85 -2.00
C ALA A 173 -17.14 -10.69 -0.74
N GLN A 174 -16.24 -11.63 -0.50
CA GLN A 174 -16.21 -12.49 0.68
C GLN A 174 -14.81 -12.42 1.28
N VAL A 175 -14.73 -12.32 2.59
CA VAL A 175 -13.45 -12.31 3.32
C VAL A 175 -13.22 -13.66 3.95
N ASP A 176 -12.03 -14.20 3.72
CA ASP A 176 -11.55 -15.39 4.42
C ASP A 176 -10.99 -14.96 5.80
N PRO A 177 -11.62 -15.35 6.90
CA PRO A 177 -11.20 -14.92 8.23
C PRO A 177 -9.83 -15.47 8.63
N ASP A 178 -9.46 -16.68 8.15
CA ASP A 178 -8.19 -17.32 8.51
C ASP A 178 -6.99 -16.63 7.86
N ARG A 179 -7.20 -15.94 6.76
CA ARG A 179 -6.18 -15.17 6.04
C ARG A 179 -6.22 -13.68 6.34
N CYS A 180 -7.27 -13.21 7.01
CA CYS A 180 -7.48 -11.80 7.25
C CYS A 180 -6.59 -11.31 8.41
N ILE A 181 -5.67 -10.37 8.12
CA ILE A 181 -4.80 -9.73 9.13
C ILE A 181 -5.43 -8.44 9.71
N SER A 182 -6.69 -8.19 9.49
CA SER A 182 -7.43 -7.01 10.01
C SER A 182 -6.83 -5.64 9.69
N CYS A 183 -6.05 -5.51 8.63
CA CYS A 183 -5.34 -4.25 8.28
C CYS A 183 -6.28 -3.08 7.95
N GLY A 184 -7.53 -3.33 7.53
CA GLY A 184 -8.53 -2.31 7.22
C GLY A 184 -8.42 -1.66 5.83
N SER A 185 -7.47 -2.04 4.99
CA SER A 185 -7.30 -1.48 3.64
C SER A 185 -8.58 -1.63 2.79
N CYS A 186 -9.26 -2.77 2.90
CA CYS A 186 -10.53 -3.02 2.21
C CYS A 186 -11.67 -2.14 2.72
N ILE A 187 -11.68 -1.79 4.01
CA ILE A 187 -12.68 -0.91 4.62
C ILE A 187 -12.55 0.49 4.03
N ASN A 188 -11.33 1.02 4.00
CA ASN A 188 -11.02 2.36 3.47
C ASN A 188 -11.26 2.46 1.95
N THR A 189 -11.12 1.34 1.22
CA THR A 189 -11.28 1.31 -0.24
C THR A 189 -12.75 1.14 -0.66
N CYS A 190 -13.62 0.64 0.21
CA CYS A 190 -15.01 0.34 -0.15
C CYS A 190 -15.85 1.62 -0.26
N PRO A 191 -16.30 2.04 -1.47
CA PRO A 191 -17.09 3.26 -1.61
C PRO A 191 -18.51 3.12 -1.06
N LYS A 192 -18.94 1.90 -0.73
CA LYS A 192 -20.23 1.61 -0.12
C LYS A 192 -20.20 1.57 1.41
N GLY A 193 -19.01 1.52 2.02
CA GLY A 193 -18.87 1.44 3.46
C GLY A 193 -19.50 0.19 4.08
N ILE A 194 -19.56 -0.93 3.34
CA ILE A 194 -20.21 -2.17 3.77
C ILE A 194 -19.24 -3.20 4.37
N ILE A 195 -17.99 -2.85 4.54
CA ILE A 195 -16.97 -3.70 5.17
C ILE A 195 -16.66 -3.11 6.53
N GLU A 196 -16.76 -3.91 7.56
CA GLU A 196 -16.51 -3.49 8.94
C GLU A 196 -15.59 -4.50 9.63
N ARG A 197 -14.95 -4.07 10.73
CA ARG A 197 -14.27 -4.97 11.65
C ARG A 197 -15.22 -5.50 12.69
N ILE A 198 -15.14 -6.79 12.96
CA ILE A 198 -15.82 -7.44 14.08
C ILE A 198 -14.79 -8.22 14.90
N PRO A 199 -15.03 -8.51 16.16
CA PRO A 199 -14.24 -9.47 16.92
C PRO A 199 -14.17 -10.81 16.19
N ALA A 200 -12.99 -11.46 16.19
CA ALA A 200 -12.73 -12.73 15.50
C ALA A 200 -13.34 -13.93 16.23
#